data_dda04c46b9350f8fb9f8236880683522
#
_entry.id   dda04c46b9350f8fb9f8236880683522
#
_cell.length_a   1.000
_cell.length_b   1.000
_cell.length_c   1.000
_cell.angle_alpha   90.00
_cell.angle_beta   90.00
_cell.angle_gamma   90.00
#
_symmetry.space_group_name_H-M   'P 1'
#
loop_
_entity.id
_entity.type
_entity.pdbx_description
1 polymer ?
#
loop_
_entity_poly.entity_id
_entity_poly.type
_entity_poly.pdbx_seq_one_letter_code
_entity_poly.pdbx_strand_id
1 'polypeptide(L)'
;MNAFNRQVIDEFRANEGRVGGPFQGAPMVLLHTTGARSGEERITPLVYRSVNGDIAVFGSKAGAPDHPAWYLNLVAKPEVTVEVGTETYPVTARVAEGDERERIWEEQKRVMPNFAEYERKTTRVIPVIILERPA
;
A
#
# COMPACT_ATOMS: atom_id res chain seq x y z
N MET A 1 -16.00 5.33 1.23
CA MET A 1 -14.82 5.79 0.45
C MET A 1 -14.89 7.31 0.30
N ASN A 2 -13.79 8.02 0.52
CA ASN A 2 -13.81 9.47 0.37
C ASN A 2 -13.67 9.88 -1.11
N ALA A 3 -14.03 11.13 -1.41
CA ALA A 3 -14.05 11.65 -2.78
C ALA A 3 -12.64 11.67 -3.40
N PHE A 4 -11.62 11.95 -2.61
CA PHE A 4 -10.24 11.98 -3.08
C PHE A 4 -9.78 10.60 -3.57
N ASN A 5 -10.03 9.55 -2.77
CA ASN A 5 -9.67 8.18 -3.14
C ASN A 5 -10.43 7.73 -4.39
N ARG A 6 -11.71 8.07 -4.50
CA ARG A 6 -12.50 7.74 -5.69
C ARG A 6 -11.90 8.39 -6.95
N GLN A 7 -11.50 9.65 -6.85
CA GLN A 7 -10.87 10.36 -7.96
C GLN A 7 -9.56 9.69 -8.38
N VAL A 8 -8.73 9.30 -7.42
CA VAL A 8 -7.47 8.61 -7.69
C VAL A 8 -7.72 7.26 -8.35
N ILE A 9 -8.71 6.50 -7.87
CA ILE A 9 -9.06 5.20 -8.44
C ILE A 9 -9.52 5.35 -9.89
N ASP A 10 -10.40 6.32 -10.16
CA ASP A 10 -10.91 6.57 -11.51
C ASP A 10 -9.78 6.97 -12.45
N GLU A 11 -8.87 7.83 -12.00
CA GLU A 11 -7.71 8.25 -12.80
C GLU A 11 -6.78 7.07 -13.07
N PHE A 12 -6.50 6.25 -12.05
CA PHE A 12 -5.70 5.05 -12.19
C PHE A 12 -6.24 4.14 -13.29
N ARG A 13 -7.54 3.85 -13.24
CA ARG A 13 -8.19 2.96 -14.20
C ARG A 13 -8.27 3.55 -15.61
N ALA A 14 -8.43 4.86 -15.72
CA ALA A 14 -8.49 5.54 -17.02
C ALA A 14 -7.12 5.65 -17.69
N ASN A 15 -6.02 5.60 -16.94
CA ASN A 15 -4.67 5.86 -17.43
C ASN A 15 -3.71 4.67 -17.23
N GLU A 16 -4.24 3.46 -17.19
CA GLU A 16 -3.44 2.24 -17.11
C GLU A 16 -2.50 2.19 -15.90
N GLY A 17 -2.97 2.72 -14.77
CA GLY A 17 -2.24 2.71 -13.51
C GLY A 17 -1.43 3.96 -13.24
N ARG A 18 -1.51 4.96 -14.10
CA ARG A 18 -0.80 6.24 -13.88
C ARG A 18 -1.71 7.25 -13.22
N VAL A 19 -1.20 7.88 -12.17
CA VAL A 19 -1.93 8.90 -11.41
C VAL A 19 -1.09 10.16 -11.37
N GLY A 20 -1.74 11.30 -11.62
CA GLY A 20 -1.08 12.61 -11.60
C GLY A 20 -1.20 13.31 -10.25
N GLY A 21 -1.08 14.63 -10.26
CA GLY A 21 -1.17 15.45 -9.06
C GLY A 21 -0.09 15.09 -8.05
N PRO A 22 -0.44 14.93 -6.76
CA PRO A 22 0.53 14.63 -5.71
C PRO A 22 1.24 13.27 -5.92
N PHE A 23 0.70 12.39 -6.76
CA PHE A 23 1.25 11.06 -7.00
C PHE A 23 1.97 10.94 -8.34
N GLN A 24 2.15 12.03 -9.06
CA GLN A 24 2.77 12.00 -10.39
C GLN A 24 4.15 11.37 -10.33
N GLY A 25 4.37 10.36 -11.17
CA GLY A 25 5.63 9.62 -11.22
C GLY A 25 5.79 8.54 -10.16
N ALA A 26 4.88 8.45 -9.19
CA ALA A 26 4.94 7.40 -8.17
C ALA A 26 4.28 6.12 -8.67
N PRO A 27 4.87 4.94 -8.40
CA PRO A 27 4.21 3.67 -8.70
C PRO A 27 3.03 3.48 -7.76
N MET A 28 1.85 3.23 -8.31
CA MET A 28 0.61 3.10 -7.56
C MET A 28 -0.03 1.73 -7.75
N VAL A 29 -0.68 1.25 -6.70
CA VAL A 29 -1.45 0.00 -6.70
C VAL A 29 -2.82 0.29 -6.09
N LEU A 30 -3.86 -0.36 -6.61
CA LEU A 30 -5.17 -0.37 -5.97
C LEU A 30 -5.29 -1.65 -5.18
N LEU A 31 -5.40 -1.53 -3.86
CA LEU A 31 -5.48 -2.65 -2.94
C LEU A 31 -6.95 -2.90 -2.57
N HIS A 32 -7.42 -4.12 -2.84
CA HIS A 32 -8.76 -4.57 -2.46
C HIS A 32 -8.66 -5.34 -1.15
N THR A 33 -9.28 -4.83 -0.10
CA THR A 33 -9.35 -5.54 1.19
C THR A 33 -10.79 -5.80 1.57
N THR A 34 -10.99 -6.74 2.51
CA THR A 34 -12.31 -6.98 3.10
C THR A 34 -12.34 -6.35 4.48
N GLY A 35 -13.34 -5.53 4.74
CA GLY A 35 -13.49 -4.89 6.05
C GLY A 35 -13.58 -5.94 7.15
N ALA A 36 -12.72 -5.82 8.18
CA ALA A 36 -12.62 -6.82 9.24
C ALA A 36 -13.94 -7.00 10.02
N ARG A 37 -14.73 -5.92 10.12
CA ARG A 37 -16.00 -5.95 10.84
C ARG A 37 -17.21 -6.07 9.93
N SER A 38 -17.21 -5.31 8.82
CA SER A 38 -18.38 -5.23 7.92
C SER A 38 -18.43 -6.34 6.88
N GLY A 39 -17.28 -6.93 6.52
CA GLY A 39 -17.19 -7.85 5.40
C GLY A 39 -17.28 -7.19 4.03
N GLU A 40 -17.37 -5.86 3.97
CA GLU A 40 -17.47 -5.13 2.72
C GLU A 40 -16.10 -4.98 2.05
N GLU A 41 -16.11 -5.02 0.72
CA GLU A 41 -14.91 -4.74 -0.06
C GLU A 41 -14.53 -3.26 0.04
N ARG A 42 -13.24 -3.01 0.23
CA ARG A 42 -12.69 -1.66 0.23
C ARG A 42 -11.52 -1.60 -0.73
N ILE A 43 -11.45 -0.51 -1.48
CA ILE A 43 -10.37 -0.28 -2.44
C ILE A 43 -9.58 0.94 -2.00
N THR A 44 -8.27 0.77 -1.83
CA THR A 44 -7.39 1.84 -1.36
C THR A 44 -6.23 2.02 -2.33
N PRO A 45 -6.03 3.23 -2.88
CA PRO A 45 -4.85 3.52 -3.70
C PRO A 45 -3.63 3.74 -2.79
N LEU A 46 -2.51 3.09 -3.13
CA LEU A 46 -1.29 3.15 -2.34
C LEU A 46 -0.08 3.28 -3.24
N VAL A 47 0.95 3.99 -2.77
CA VAL A 47 2.27 3.95 -3.38
C VAL A 47 2.89 2.60 -3.03
N TYR A 48 3.57 1.96 -3.99
CA TYR A 48 4.23 0.69 -3.74
C TYR A 48 5.68 0.72 -4.21
N ARG A 49 6.44 -0.28 -3.79
CA ARG A 49 7.79 -0.58 -4.27
C ARG A 49 7.83 -2.02 -4.76
N SER A 50 8.44 -2.22 -5.93
CA SER A 50 8.64 -3.58 -6.45
C SER A 50 9.81 -4.23 -5.72
N VAL A 51 9.60 -5.44 -5.22
CA VAL A 51 10.62 -6.21 -4.48
C VAL A 51 10.60 -7.65 -5.00
N ASN A 52 11.59 -8.01 -5.81
CA ASN A 52 11.76 -9.38 -6.34
C ASN A 52 10.48 -9.92 -7.02
N GLY A 53 9.79 -9.07 -7.78
CA GLY A 53 8.55 -9.45 -8.45
C GLY A 53 7.29 -9.33 -7.61
N ASP A 54 7.43 -9.09 -6.32
CA ASP A 54 6.32 -8.83 -5.42
C ASP A 54 6.18 -7.33 -5.16
N ILE A 55 5.15 -6.96 -4.41
CA ILE A 55 4.83 -5.57 -4.10
C ILE A 55 4.99 -5.31 -2.61
N ALA A 56 5.71 -4.25 -2.25
CA ALA A 56 5.75 -3.77 -0.88
C ALA A 56 4.89 -2.52 -0.74
N VAL A 57 4.05 -2.48 0.28
CA VAL A 57 3.26 -1.29 0.65
C VAL A 57 3.54 -0.94 2.10
N PHE A 58 3.22 0.31 2.47
CA PHE A 58 3.67 0.88 3.75
C PHE A 58 2.50 1.45 4.50
N GLY A 59 2.30 1.01 5.74
CA GLY A 59 1.20 1.46 6.60
C GLY A 59 1.49 2.78 7.28
N SER A 60 1.97 3.77 6.53
CA SER A 60 2.43 5.04 7.08
C SER A 60 1.30 5.98 7.51
N LYS A 61 0.20 6.01 6.76
CA LYS A 61 -0.92 6.93 7.00
C LYS A 61 -0.44 8.37 7.27
N ALA A 62 0.55 8.83 6.46
CA ALA A 62 1.17 10.15 6.58
C ALA A 62 1.72 10.45 7.98
N GLY A 63 2.14 9.45 8.73
CA GLY A 63 2.69 9.60 10.08
C GLY A 63 1.65 9.72 11.17
N ALA A 64 0.39 9.38 10.91
CA ALA A 64 -0.65 9.38 11.92
C ALA A 64 -0.33 8.41 13.07
N PRO A 65 -0.84 8.63 14.28
CA PRO A 65 -0.53 7.77 15.44
C PRO A 65 -1.11 6.37 15.33
N ASP A 66 -2.14 6.18 14.51
CA ASP A 66 -2.82 4.88 14.35
C ASP A 66 -2.44 4.22 13.03
N HIS A 67 -2.51 2.89 12.98
CA HIS A 67 -2.36 2.16 11.73
C HIS A 67 -3.55 2.46 10.80
N PRO A 68 -3.32 2.45 9.47
CA PRO A 68 -4.44 2.61 8.54
C PRO A 68 -5.38 1.41 8.59
N ALA A 69 -6.67 1.65 8.30
CA ALA A 69 -7.69 0.60 8.34
C ALA A 69 -7.37 -0.55 7.40
N TRP A 70 -6.81 -0.26 6.22
CA TRP A 70 -6.47 -1.31 5.25
C TRP A 70 -5.42 -2.29 5.81
N TYR A 71 -4.50 -1.81 6.64
CA TYR A 71 -3.51 -2.67 7.29
C TYR A 71 -4.20 -3.66 8.25
N LEU A 72 -5.12 -3.16 9.06
CA LEU A 72 -5.86 -4.00 10.01
C LEU A 72 -6.69 -5.04 9.25
N ASN A 73 -7.28 -4.65 8.13
CA ASN A 73 -8.04 -5.56 7.28
C ASN A 73 -7.14 -6.65 6.68
N LEU A 74 -5.92 -6.29 6.24
CA LEU A 74 -4.95 -7.25 5.70
C LEU A 74 -4.51 -8.27 6.75
N VAL A 75 -4.28 -7.83 7.98
CA VAL A 75 -3.87 -8.72 9.06
C VAL A 75 -4.99 -9.74 9.35
N ALA A 76 -6.24 -9.28 9.32
CA ALA A 76 -7.39 -10.15 9.57
C ALA A 76 -7.66 -11.12 8.41
N LYS A 77 -7.50 -10.64 7.16
CA LYS A 77 -7.75 -11.44 5.94
C LYS A 77 -6.64 -11.18 4.93
N PRO A 78 -5.54 -11.94 4.96
CA PRO A 78 -4.35 -11.66 4.14
C PRO A 78 -4.49 -12.03 2.67
N GLU A 79 -5.50 -12.80 2.28
CA GLU A 79 -5.72 -13.13 0.86
C GLU A 79 -6.55 -12.01 0.24
N VAL A 80 -5.95 -11.25 -0.66
CA VAL A 80 -6.56 -10.05 -1.24
C VAL A 80 -6.26 -9.96 -2.73
N THR A 81 -6.81 -8.94 -3.38
CA THR A 81 -6.62 -8.68 -4.81
C THR A 81 -5.98 -7.30 -4.98
N VAL A 82 -5.14 -7.16 -6.01
CA VAL A 82 -4.53 -5.87 -6.37
C VAL A 82 -4.75 -5.57 -7.83
N GLU A 83 -4.76 -4.27 -8.16
CA GLU A 83 -4.73 -3.78 -9.53
C GLU A 83 -3.41 -3.04 -9.71
N VAL A 84 -2.60 -3.49 -10.66
CA VAL A 84 -1.30 -2.89 -10.98
C VAL A 84 -1.25 -2.67 -12.49
N GLY A 85 -1.07 -1.42 -12.94
CA GLY A 85 -1.13 -1.11 -14.37
C GLY A 85 -2.49 -1.49 -14.93
N THR A 86 -2.51 -2.43 -15.85
CA THR A 86 -3.75 -2.96 -16.44
C THR A 86 -4.11 -4.34 -15.92
N GLU A 87 -3.32 -4.90 -15.01
CA GLU A 87 -3.52 -6.25 -14.49
C GLU A 87 -4.27 -6.23 -13.16
N THR A 88 -5.09 -7.27 -12.94
CA THR A 88 -5.75 -7.53 -11.66
C THR A 88 -5.43 -8.96 -11.29
N TYR A 89 -4.88 -9.19 -10.10
CA TYR A 89 -4.49 -10.53 -9.68
C TYR A 89 -4.54 -10.71 -8.16
N PRO A 90 -4.69 -11.96 -7.69
CA PRO A 90 -4.69 -12.23 -6.25
C PRO A 90 -3.27 -12.23 -5.69
N VAL A 91 -3.16 -11.87 -4.42
CA VAL A 91 -1.89 -11.89 -3.67
C VAL A 91 -2.18 -12.33 -2.23
N THR A 92 -1.13 -12.76 -1.53
CA THR A 92 -1.19 -13.04 -0.10
C THR A 92 -0.29 -12.05 0.63
N ALA A 93 -0.84 -11.36 1.61
CA ALA A 93 -0.11 -10.36 2.39
C ALA A 93 0.67 -11.02 3.53
N ARG A 94 1.92 -10.57 3.73
CA ARG A 94 2.67 -10.88 4.94
C ARG A 94 3.41 -9.63 5.43
N VAL A 95 3.57 -9.51 6.74
CA VAL A 95 4.29 -8.38 7.32
C VAL A 95 5.78 -8.71 7.27
N ALA A 96 6.57 -7.81 6.67
CA ALA A 96 8.01 -7.96 6.63
C ALA A 96 8.61 -7.66 8.01
N GLU A 97 9.64 -8.41 8.40
CA GLU A 97 10.28 -8.30 9.70
C GLU A 97 11.80 -8.30 9.57
N GLY A 98 12.49 -7.85 10.60
CA GLY A 98 13.94 -7.92 10.70
C GLY A 98 14.65 -7.19 9.55
N ASP A 99 15.69 -7.83 9.01
CA ASP A 99 16.54 -7.23 7.98
C ASP A 99 15.79 -6.99 6.67
N GLU A 100 14.82 -7.84 6.33
CA GLU A 100 14.02 -7.64 5.13
C GLU A 100 13.23 -6.34 5.23
N ARG A 101 12.57 -6.13 6.36
CA ARG A 101 11.82 -4.89 6.60
C ARG A 101 12.74 -3.69 6.53
N GLU A 102 13.88 -3.74 7.20
CA GLU A 102 14.81 -2.60 7.27
C GLU A 102 15.35 -2.23 5.89
N ARG A 103 15.73 -3.21 5.07
CA ARG A 103 16.23 -2.93 3.72
C ARG A 103 15.18 -2.22 2.87
N ILE A 104 13.95 -2.72 2.90
CA ILE A 104 12.87 -2.18 2.09
C ILE A 104 12.51 -0.78 2.59
N TRP A 105 12.38 -0.60 3.89
CA TRP A 105 12.01 0.68 4.48
C TRP A 105 13.07 1.75 4.24
N GLU A 106 14.33 1.42 4.44
CA GLU A 106 15.43 2.37 4.20
C GLU A 106 15.49 2.79 2.74
N GLU A 107 15.30 1.85 1.81
CA GLU A 107 15.28 2.16 0.39
C GLU A 107 14.09 3.06 0.04
N GLN A 108 12.93 2.82 0.62
CA GLN A 108 11.75 3.64 0.39
C GLN A 108 11.97 5.08 0.87
N LYS A 109 12.56 5.24 2.04
CA LYS A 109 12.89 6.57 2.56
C LYS A 109 13.91 7.30 1.69
N ARG A 110 14.85 6.57 1.12
CA ARG A 110 15.87 7.14 0.22
C ARG A 110 15.25 7.66 -1.08
N VAL A 111 14.38 6.87 -1.68
CA VAL A 111 13.75 7.19 -2.97
C VAL A 111 12.63 8.23 -2.79
N MET A 112 11.88 8.14 -1.71
CA MET A 112 10.78 9.05 -1.40
C MET A 112 10.95 9.60 0.02
N PRO A 113 11.70 10.71 0.19
CA PRO A 113 12.04 11.24 1.52
C PRO A 113 10.85 11.63 2.40
N ASN A 114 9.66 11.84 1.83
CA ASN A 114 8.46 12.10 2.61
C ASN A 114 8.12 10.95 3.56
N PHE A 115 8.52 9.72 3.23
CA PHE A 115 8.31 8.57 4.13
C PHE A 115 9.19 8.68 5.39
N ALA A 116 10.39 9.26 5.28
CA ALA A 116 11.21 9.55 6.46
C ALA A 116 10.53 10.59 7.36
N GLU A 117 9.84 11.56 6.77
CA GLU A 117 9.07 12.55 7.52
C GLU A 117 7.91 11.89 8.27
N TYR A 118 7.20 10.97 7.64
CA TYR A 118 6.12 10.24 8.28
C TYR A 118 6.62 9.45 9.50
N GLU A 119 7.79 8.83 9.37
CA GLU A 119 8.40 8.09 10.48
C GLU A 119 8.69 9.00 11.67
N ARG A 120 9.14 10.23 11.42
CA ARG A 120 9.44 11.19 12.47
C ARG A 120 8.20 11.72 13.19
N LYS A 121 7.03 11.63 12.56
CA LYS A 121 5.78 12.15 13.13
C LYS A 121 5.09 11.18 14.08
N THR A 122 5.54 9.93 14.16
CA THR A 122 4.89 8.92 14.99
C THR A 122 5.91 8.14 15.79
N THR A 123 5.48 7.62 16.94
CA THR A 123 6.30 6.74 17.78
C THR A 123 6.07 5.26 17.45
N ARG A 124 5.01 4.93 16.68
CA ARG A 124 4.75 3.55 16.29
C ARG A 124 5.71 3.12 15.19
N VAL A 125 5.92 1.83 15.07
CA VAL A 125 6.66 1.24 13.94
C VAL A 125 5.72 1.20 12.74
N ILE A 126 6.12 1.82 11.63
CA ILE A 126 5.34 1.80 10.40
C ILE A 126 5.49 0.42 9.75
N PRO A 127 4.41 -0.36 9.57
CA PRO A 127 4.53 -1.69 8.99
C PRO A 127 4.88 -1.64 7.51
N VAL A 128 5.69 -2.60 7.08
CA VAL A 128 6.02 -2.88 5.69
C VAL A 128 5.36 -4.21 5.36
N ILE A 129 4.49 -4.22 4.36
CA ILE A 129 3.72 -5.41 4.00
C ILE A 129 4.12 -5.86 2.60
N ILE A 130 4.43 -7.15 2.45
CA ILE A 130 4.74 -7.75 1.16
C ILE A 130 3.48 -8.42 0.65
N LEU A 131 3.11 -8.10 -0.58
CA LEU A 131 1.97 -8.70 -1.27
C LEU A 131 2.55 -9.68 -2.28
N GLU A 132 2.50 -10.96 -1.94
CA GLU A 132 3.14 -12.03 -2.71
C GLU A 132 2.18 -12.64 -3.72
N ARG A 133 2.66 -12.80 -4.96
CA ARG A 133 1.91 -13.55 -5.96
C ARG A 133 1.92 -15.02 -5.59
N PRO A 134 0.83 -15.77 -5.85
CA PRO A 134 0.85 -17.23 -5.70
C PRO A 134 1.91 -17.85 -6.62
N ALA A 135 2.53 -18.88 -6.14
CA ALA A 135 3.55 -19.62 -6.88
C ALA A 135 2.95 -20.33 -8.11
#